data_c278767b403d5514b31d6f4f991ffdaa
#
_entry.id   c278767b403d5514b31d6f4f991ffdaa
#
_cell.length_a   1.000
_cell.length_b   1.000
_cell.length_c   1.000
_cell.angle_alpha   90.00
_cell.angle_beta   90.00
_cell.angle_gamma   90.00
#
_symmetry.space_group_name_H-M   'P 1'
#
loop_
_entity.id
_entity.type
_entity.pdbx_description
1 polymer ?
#
loop_
_entity_poly.entity_id
_entity_poly.type
_entity_poly.pdbx_seq_one_letter_code
_entity_poly.pdbx_strand_id
1 'polypeptide(L)'
;MAYAATAGGVKLAAPAAPGVLAIQRALVWLVGASGAIVFIEPSPYEIVTLLAAVTFFATGLRLRLVLMPLILMLVLLNVGYTISAVPLFEQSEVASWIATSWYMAVTVVFFAMVTSEDTAARLDMLRRGLVVGAMVASLSAVAGYFHLVPGGDDLLTLYGRARGTFKDPNVLGAFLILPALFALQSVVSDKLAKAFRNVIAFGIMSLAILLAFSRAAWGGLVLTSAFMLALMVLTSRTNAQRSRIVVMAIVAAVLGLALIAVLLSFDSTAEMFKQRASFDQSYDEGRFGRFGRHILGAEMALDLPFGIGPLQFHRYFPEDTHNSYLNAFMSGGWLSGVCYPALVFTTVIMGFRHIFVRVPWQRAYLVIFSAFVGTVGESFVIDTDHWRHFWMMLGAMWGMIAAAQAYKVKDNTVPMESER
;
A
#
# COMPACT_ATOMS: atom_id res chain seq x y z
N MET A 1 13.58 -19.86 -49.84
CA MET A 1 12.20 -19.93 -49.36
C MET A 1 12.03 -18.84 -48.25
N ALA A 2 11.39 -17.75 -48.60
CA ALA A 2 11.20 -16.61 -47.71
C ALA A 2 9.94 -16.83 -46.89
N TYR A 3 10.06 -16.88 -45.56
CA TYR A 3 8.92 -16.88 -44.65
C TYR A 3 8.37 -15.45 -44.58
N ALA A 4 7.23 -15.21 -45.18
CA ALA A 4 6.46 -13.99 -44.98
C ALA A 4 5.82 -14.00 -43.60
N ALA A 5 6.35 -13.20 -42.68
CA ALA A 5 5.72 -12.92 -41.40
C ALA A 5 4.47 -12.06 -41.63
N THR A 6 3.29 -12.65 -41.55
CA THR A 6 2.02 -11.96 -41.49
C THR A 6 1.95 -11.13 -40.21
N ALA A 7 2.11 -9.84 -40.35
CA ALA A 7 1.82 -8.88 -39.28
C ALA A 7 0.31 -8.95 -38.98
N GLY A 8 -0.05 -9.73 -37.97
CA GLY A 8 -1.39 -9.75 -37.40
C GLY A 8 -1.73 -8.34 -36.86
N GLY A 9 -2.56 -7.62 -37.59
CA GLY A 9 -3.04 -6.31 -37.19
C GLY A 9 -3.70 -6.39 -35.80
N VAL A 10 -3.07 -5.80 -34.82
CA VAL A 10 -3.69 -5.54 -33.51
C VAL A 10 -4.85 -4.59 -33.79
N LYS A 11 -6.08 -5.13 -33.83
CA LYS A 11 -7.28 -4.29 -33.85
C LYS A 11 -7.22 -3.42 -32.61
N LEU A 12 -6.90 -2.15 -32.76
CA LEU A 12 -7.09 -1.15 -31.73
C LEU A 12 -8.57 -1.19 -31.35
N ALA A 13 -8.87 -1.57 -30.12
CA ALA A 13 -10.24 -1.53 -29.64
C ALA A 13 -10.77 -0.09 -29.81
N ALA A 14 -12.00 0.04 -30.30
CA ALA A 14 -12.64 1.33 -30.40
C ALA A 14 -12.59 2.03 -29.03
N PRO A 15 -12.32 3.36 -29.00
CA PRO A 15 -12.30 4.08 -27.73
C PRO A 15 -13.64 3.89 -27.01
N ALA A 16 -13.59 3.58 -25.70
CA ALA A 16 -14.79 3.40 -24.91
C ALA A 16 -15.65 4.67 -24.97
N ALA A 17 -16.97 4.51 -24.98
CA ALA A 17 -17.91 5.63 -25.00
C ALA A 17 -17.61 6.61 -23.83
N PRO A 18 -17.77 7.93 -24.01
CA PRO A 18 -17.44 8.92 -22.98
C PRO A 18 -18.09 8.65 -21.61
N GLY A 19 -19.32 8.14 -21.59
CA GLY A 19 -20.02 7.74 -20.38
C GLY A 19 -19.35 6.58 -19.65
N VAL A 20 -18.85 5.57 -20.37
CA VAL A 20 -18.12 4.43 -19.79
C VAL A 20 -16.83 4.90 -19.14
N LEU A 21 -16.07 5.78 -19.80
CA LEU A 21 -14.84 6.35 -19.23
C LEU A 21 -15.11 7.16 -17.97
N ALA A 22 -16.22 7.91 -17.92
CA ALA A 22 -16.62 8.66 -16.73
C ALA A 22 -16.95 7.71 -15.56
N ILE A 23 -17.70 6.64 -15.81
CA ILE A 23 -18.01 5.61 -14.80
C ILE A 23 -16.72 4.93 -14.31
N GLN A 24 -15.85 4.50 -15.20
CA GLN A 24 -14.57 3.88 -14.84
C GLN A 24 -13.73 4.81 -13.94
N ARG A 25 -13.62 6.11 -14.28
CA ARG A 25 -12.89 7.10 -13.48
C ARG A 25 -13.53 7.31 -12.12
N ALA A 26 -14.86 7.42 -12.05
CA ALA A 26 -15.59 7.54 -10.80
C ALA A 26 -15.38 6.32 -9.88
N LEU A 27 -15.40 5.10 -10.44
CA LEU A 27 -15.16 3.88 -9.68
C LEU A 27 -13.72 3.80 -9.16
N VAL A 28 -12.70 4.16 -9.96
CA VAL A 28 -11.31 4.20 -9.48
C VAL A 28 -11.14 5.21 -8.35
N TRP A 29 -11.77 6.38 -8.47
CA TRP A 29 -11.78 7.38 -7.40
C TRP A 29 -12.46 6.83 -6.14
N LEU A 30 -13.62 6.20 -6.28
CA LEU A 30 -14.41 5.66 -5.18
C LEU A 30 -13.68 4.50 -4.47
N VAL A 31 -12.99 3.63 -5.21
CA VAL A 31 -12.12 2.58 -4.64
C VAL A 31 -11.05 3.23 -3.74
N GLY A 32 -10.38 4.28 -4.23
CA GLY A 32 -9.40 5.00 -3.43
C GLY A 32 -10.00 5.62 -2.16
N ALA A 33 -11.16 6.25 -2.28
CA ALA A 33 -11.82 6.93 -1.15
C ALA A 33 -12.37 5.96 -0.11
N SER A 34 -12.97 4.84 -0.54
CA SER A 34 -13.57 3.83 0.33
C SER A 34 -12.54 3.04 1.15
N GLY A 35 -11.29 2.98 0.71
CA GLY A 35 -10.20 2.30 1.43
C GLY A 35 -9.90 2.85 2.82
N ALA A 36 -10.41 4.03 3.13
CA ALA A 36 -10.29 4.66 4.44
C ALA A 36 -11.39 4.26 5.45
N ILE A 37 -12.38 3.46 5.05
CA ILE A 37 -13.52 3.08 5.91
C ILE A 37 -13.43 1.57 6.18
N VAL A 38 -12.87 1.19 7.34
CA VAL A 38 -12.48 -0.19 7.66
C VAL A 38 -12.96 -0.65 9.05
N PHE A 39 -13.79 0.13 9.73
CA PHE A 39 -14.32 -0.25 11.04
C PHE A 39 -15.45 -1.30 10.99
N ILE A 40 -16.01 -1.55 9.80
CA ILE A 40 -17.02 -2.58 9.53
C ILE A 40 -16.50 -3.60 8.50
N GLU A 41 -16.95 -4.87 8.58
CA GLU A 41 -16.63 -5.94 7.63
C GLU A 41 -17.89 -6.66 7.18
N PRO A 42 -18.06 -6.91 5.86
CA PRO A 42 -17.21 -6.40 4.78
C PRO A 42 -17.22 -4.87 4.70
N SER A 43 -16.06 -4.26 4.43
CA SER A 43 -15.96 -2.81 4.36
C SER A 43 -16.50 -2.27 3.02
N PRO A 44 -16.85 -0.98 2.94
CA PRO A 44 -17.24 -0.37 1.66
C PRO A 44 -16.21 -0.58 0.55
N TYR A 45 -14.93 -0.73 0.91
CA TYR A 45 -13.85 -0.98 -0.04
C TYR A 45 -14.03 -2.30 -0.81
N GLU A 46 -14.40 -3.40 -0.13
CA GLU A 46 -14.62 -4.69 -0.79
C GLU A 46 -15.74 -4.60 -1.82
N ILE A 47 -16.86 -3.98 -1.43
CA ILE A 47 -18.05 -3.86 -2.29
C ILE A 47 -17.72 -2.99 -3.51
N VAL A 48 -17.11 -1.84 -3.29
CA VAL A 48 -16.75 -0.89 -4.36
C VAL A 48 -15.70 -1.48 -5.29
N THR A 49 -14.69 -2.18 -4.75
CA THR A 49 -13.63 -2.80 -5.57
C THR A 49 -14.18 -3.93 -6.42
N LEU A 50 -15.09 -4.76 -5.88
CA LEU A 50 -15.76 -5.82 -6.63
C LEU A 50 -16.62 -5.22 -7.75
N LEU A 51 -17.42 -4.19 -7.44
CA LEU A 51 -18.25 -3.48 -8.43
C LEU A 51 -17.37 -2.87 -9.53
N ALA A 52 -16.25 -2.26 -9.16
CA ALA A 52 -15.29 -1.72 -10.10
C ALA A 52 -14.70 -2.82 -10.99
N ALA A 53 -14.26 -3.94 -10.40
CA ALA A 53 -13.73 -5.08 -11.15
C ALA A 53 -14.75 -5.60 -12.18
N VAL A 54 -15.98 -5.88 -11.76
CA VAL A 54 -17.05 -6.33 -12.66
C VAL A 54 -17.29 -5.33 -13.78
N THR A 55 -17.40 -4.03 -13.47
CA THR A 55 -17.62 -2.98 -14.47
C THR A 55 -16.48 -2.89 -15.47
N PHE A 56 -15.23 -2.94 -14.99
CA PHE A 56 -14.06 -2.87 -15.87
C PHE A 56 -13.96 -4.10 -16.78
N PHE A 57 -14.20 -5.31 -16.27
CA PHE A 57 -14.24 -6.52 -17.10
C PHE A 57 -15.38 -6.48 -18.14
N ALA A 58 -16.57 -6.04 -17.74
CA ALA A 58 -17.71 -5.89 -18.64
C ALA A 58 -17.48 -4.83 -19.73
N THR A 59 -16.65 -3.82 -19.47
CA THR A 59 -16.35 -2.73 -20.39
C THR A 59 -15.05 -2.90 -21.19
N GLY A 60 -14.44 -4.10 -21.13
CA GLY A 60 -13.37 -4.50 -22.04
C GLY A 60 -11.95 -4.43 -21.47
N LEU A 61 -11.79 -4.42 -20.14
CA LEU A 61 -10.46 -4.60 -19.53
C LEU A 61 -9.88 -5.96 -19.95
N ARG A 62 -8.65 -5.97 -20.46
CA ARG A 62 -8.03 -7.18 -20.99
C ARG A 62 -6.86 -7.61 -20.14
N LEU A 63 -6.80 -8.92 -19.88
CA LEU A 63 -5.66 -9.53 -19.22
C LEU A 63 -4.44 -9.48 -20.15
N ARG A 64 -3.34 -8.90 -19.65
CA ARG A 64 -2.06 -8.85 -20.39
C ARG A 64 -1.20 -10.03 -20.01
N LEU A 65 -0.66 -10.75 -20.98
CA LEU A 65 0.22 -11.90 -20.76
C LEU A 65 1.46 -11.57 -19.90
N VAL A 66 1.93 -10.32 -19.94
CA VAL A 66 3.06 -9.87 -19.11
C VAL A 66 2.76 -9.95 -17.60
N LEU A 67 1.49 -10.04 -17.20
CA LEU A 67 1.05 -10.21 -15.80
C LEU A 67 0.95 -11.69 -15.38
N MET A 68 1.19 -12.66 -16.28
CA MET A 68 1.08 -14.08 -15.94
C MET A 68 2.00 -14.52 -14.80
N PRO A 69 3.27 -14.06 -14.69
CA PRO A 69 4.11 -14.40 -13.54
C PRO A 69 3.52 -13.93 -12.20
N LEU A 70 2.91 -12.73 -12.17
CA LEU A 70 2.20 -12.21 -11.00
C LEU A 70 1.04 -13.13 -10.61
N ILE A 71 0.20 -13.48 -11.59
CA ILE A 71 -0.98 -14.34 -11.38
C ILE A 71 -0.55 -15.71 -10.86
N LEU A 72 0.48 -16.31 -11.47
CA LEU A 72 1.00 -17.61 -11.06
C LEU A 72 1.46 -17.59 -9.59
N MET A 73 2.25 -16.57 -9.19
CA MET A 73 2.71 -16.43 -7.82
C MET A 73 1.55 -16.24 -6.83
N LEU A 74 0.54 -15.44 -7.18
CA LEU A 74 -0.66 -15.24 -6.36
C LEU A 74 -1.49 -16.51 -6.22
N VAL A 75 -1.63 -17.29 -7.30
CA VAL A 75 -2.34 -18.58 -7.27
C VAL A 75 -1.59 -19.58 -6.39
N LEU A 76 -0.28 -19.75 -6.59
CA LEU A 76 0.53 -20.67 -5.78
C LEU A 76 0.52 -20.29 -4.30
N LEU A 77 0.62 -19.00 -3.97
CA LEU A 77 0.50 -18.49 -2.61
C LEU A 77 -0.82 -18.94 -1.96
N ASN A 78 -1.93 -18.69 -2.65
CA ASN A 78 -3.26 -19.00 -2.12
C ASN A 78 -3.60 -20.49 -2.12
N VAL A 79 -3.04 -21.27 -3.06
CA VAL A 79 -3.12 -22.73 -3.04
C VAL A 79 -2.46 -23.29 -1.79
N GLY A 80 -1.26 -22.80 -1.43
CA GLY A 80 -0.60 -23.21 -0.19
C GLY A 80 -1.44 -22.91 1.06
N TYR A 81 -1.97 -21.69 1.17
CA TYR A 81 -2.91 -21.32 2.25
C TYR A 81 -4.13 -22.24 2.29
N THR A 82 -4.74 -22.51 1.14
CA THR A 82 -5.94 -23.35 1.04
C THR A 82 -5.66 -24.78 1.47
N ILE A 83 -4.54 -25.37 1.01
CA ILE A 83 -4.16 -26.74 1.41
C ILE A 83 -3.93 -26.83 2.91
N SER A 84 -3.21 -25.88 3.49
CA SER A 84 -2.95 -25.82 4.95
C SER A 84 -4.24 -25.64 5.76
N ALA A 85 -5.24 -24.98 5.21
CA ALA A 85 -6.52 -24.72 5.87
C ALA A 85 -7.50 -25.89 5.81
N VAL A 86 -7.31 -26.90 4.93
CA VAL A 86 -8.27 -28.02 4.76
C VAL A 86 -8.71 -28.66 6.08
N PRO A 87 -7.80 -29.00 7.03
CA PRO A 87 -8.21 -29.59 8.31
C PRO A 87 -8.98 -28.64 9.23
N LEU A 88 -9.07 -27.37 8.89
CA LEU A 88 -9.58 -26.29 9.74
C LEU A 88 -10.83 -25.62 9.19
N PHE A 89 -11.39 -26.08 8.07
CA PHE A 89 -12.54 -25.43 7.42
C PHE A 89 -13.82 -25.39 8.24
N GLU A 90 -13.94 -26.22 9.27
CA GLU A 90 -15.05 -26.11 10.23
C GLU A 90 -14.98 -24.81 11.06
N GLN A 91 -13.81 -24.16 11.14
CA GLN A 91 -13.64 -22.89 11.79
C GLN A 91 -14.00 -21.77 10.80
N SER A 92 -15.13 -21.10 11.02
CA SER A 92 -15.64 -20.04 10.13
C SER A 92 -14.63 -18.89 9.91
N GLU A 93 -13.80 -18.61 10.92
CA GLU A 93 -12.77 -17.58 10.86
C GLU A 93 -11.65 -17.95 9.86
N VAL A 94 -11.26 -19.23 9.83
CA VAL A 94 -10.25 -19.74 8.87
C VAL A 94 -10.81 -19.69 7.45
N ALA A 95 -12.06 -20.10 7.24
CA ALA A 95 -12.71 -20.02 5.93
C ALA A 95 -12.81 -18.56 5.44
N SER A 96 -13.18 -17.64 6.33
CA SER A 96 -13.22 -16.20 6.04
C SER A 96 -11.83 -15.64 5.71
N TRP A 97 -10.80 -16.06 6.45
CA TRP A 97 -9.41 -15.65 6.19
C TRP A 97 -8.94 -16.08 4.80
N ILE A 98 -9.22 -17.34 4.40
CA ILE A 98 -8.90 -17.85 3.06
C ILE A 98 -9.66 -17.09 1.97
N ALA A 99 -10.96 -16.84 2.17
CA ALA A 99 -11.76 -16.07 1.21
C ALA A 99 -11.20 -14.66 1.04
N THR A 100 -10.79 -14.02 2.14
CA THR A 100 -10.14 -12.70 2.11
C THR A 100 -8.80 -12.73 1.38
N SER A 101 -7.97 -13.77 1.59
CA SER A 101 -6.70 -13.91 0.90
C SER A 101 -6.87 -14.07 -0.62
N TRP A 102 -7.83 -14.89 -1.08
CA TRP A 102 -8.18 -14.98 -2.50
C TRP A 102 -8.73 -13.67 -3.06
N TYR A 103 -9.59 -12.99 -2.29
CA TYR A 103 -10.07 -11.66 -2.66
C TYR A 103 -8.91 -10.67 -2.84
N MET A 104 -7.90 -10.65 -1.94
CA MET A 104 -6.72 -9.81 -2.09
C MET A 104 -5.95 -10.14 -3.38
N ALA A 105 -5.78 -11.42 -3.72
CA ALA A 105 -5.14 -11.83 -4.98
C ALA A 105 -5.91 -11.30 -6.20
N VAL A 106 -7.23 -11.38 -6.21
CA VAL A 106 -8.08 -10.81 -7.28
C VAL A 106 -7.91 -9.29 -7.36
N THR A 107 -7.85 -8.59 -6.23
CA THR A 107 -7.66 -7.13 -6.22
C THR A 107 -6.28 -6.73 -6.76
N VAL A 108 -5.23 -7.49 -6.49
CA VAL A 108 -3.91 -7.27 -7.09
C VAL A 108 -3.97 -7.33 -8.62
N VAL A 109 -4.59 -8.38 -9.16
CA VAL A 109 -4.74 -8.54 -10.61
C VAL A 109 -5.57 -7.39 -11.19
N PHE A 110 -6.66 -7.02 -10.53
CA PHE A 110 -7.49 -5.88 -10.91
C PHE A 110 -6.68 -4.59 -10.99
N PHE A 111 -5.94 -4.23 -9.92
CA PHE A 111 -5.12 -3.01 -9.93
C PHE A 111 -4.00 -3.07 -10.95
N ALA A 112 -3.36 -4.22 -11.15
CA ALA A 112 -2.33 -4.38 -12.18
C ALA A 112 -2.89 -4.14 -13.58
N MET A 113 -4.09 -4.64 -13.88
CA MET A 113 -4.76 -4.42 -15.16
C MET A 113 -5.21 -2.95 -15.32
N VAL A 114 -5.88 -2.39 -14.31
CA VAL A 114 -6.38 -1.00 -14.35
C VAL A 114 -5.24 -0.01 -14.52
N THR A 115 -4.15 -0.17 -13.79
CA THR A 115 -3.02 0.77 -13.89
C THR A 115 -2.10 0.52 -15.08
N SER A 116 -2.28 -0.58 -15.82
CA SER A 116 -1.55 -0.85 -17.07
C SER A 116 -2.10 -0.13 -18.29
N GLU A 117 -3.29 0.47 -18.21
CA GLU A 117 -3.96 1.21 -19.28
C GLU A 117 -4.40 2.58 -18.77
N ASP A 118 -4.34 3.60 -19.62
CA ASP A 118 -4.62 5.00 -19.23
C ASP A 118 -3.97 5.39 -17.90
N THR A 119 -2.75 4.89 -17.70
CA THR A 119 -2.03 4.82 -16.42
C THR A 119 -2.02 6.15 -15.67
N ALA A 120 -1.69 7.24 -16.36
CA ALA A 120 -1.57 8.56 -15.71
C ALA A 120 -2.91 9.06 -15.18
N ALA A 121 -4.00 8.92 -15.96
CA ALA A 121 -5.32 9.39 -15.55
C ALA A 121 -5.92 8.51 -14.45
N ARG A 122 -5.79 7.19 -14.56
CA ARG A 122 -6.32 6.25 -13.55
C ARG A 122 -5.57 6.38 -12.22
N LEU A 123 -4.24 6.56 -12.24
CA LEU A 123 -3.46 6.84 -11.03
C LEU A 123 -3.83 8.19 -10.40
N ASP A 124 -4.12 9.22 -11.20
CA ASP A 124 -4.56 10.52 -10.65
C ASP A 124 -5.94 10.41 -9.98
N MET A 125 -6.87 9.63 -10.55
CA MET A 125 -8.16 9.37 -9.92
C MET A 125 -8.01 8.58 -8.61
N LEU A 126 -7.20 7.51 -8.61
CA LEU A 126 -6.90 6.72 -7.42
C LEU A 126 -6.28 7.58 -6.32
N ARG A 127 -5.26 8.39 -6.66
CA ARG A 127 -4.62 9.35 -5.75
C ARG A 127 -5.62 10.32 -5.12
N ARG A 128 -6.51 10.91 -5.95
CA ARG A 128 -7.54 11.86 -5.45
C ARG A 128 -8.49 11.17 -4.48
N GLY A 129 -8.95 9.96 -4.79
CA GLY A 129 -9.79 9.17 -3.90
C GLY A 129 -9.08 8.86 -2.59
N LEU A 130 -7.85 8.33 -2.65
CA LEU A 130 -7.02 8.02 -1.48
C LEU A 130 -6.82 9.23 -0.56
N VAL A 131 -6.50 10.41 -1.13
CA VAL A 131 -6.30 11.62 -0.33
C VAL A 131 -7.60 12.07 0.34
N VAL A 132 -8.74 12.00 -0.35
CA VAL A 132 -10.04 12.35 0.25
C VAL A 132 -10.39 11.38 1.38
N GLY A 133 -10.29 10.07 1.15
CA GLY A 133 -10.53 9.06 2.17
C GLY A 133 -9.60 9.23 3.37
N ALA A 134 -8.30 9.45 3.13
CA ALA A 134 -7.31 9.68 4.17
C ALA A 134 -7.62 10.96 4.99
N MET A 135 -8.11 12.01 4.36
CA MET A 135 -8.53 13.21 5.07
C MET A 135 -9.71 12.93 6.00
N VAL A 136 -10.71 12.15 5.53
CA VAL A 136 -11.83 11.72 6.38
C VAL A 136 -11.33 10.90 7.57
N ALA A 137 -10.49 9.90 7.32
CA ALA A 137 -9.93 9.07 8.39
C ALA A 137 -9.09 9.89 9.39
N SER A 138 -8.24 10.80 8.88
CA SER A 138 -7.39 11.64 9.72
C SER A 138 -8.20 12.62 10.59
N LEU A 139 -9.18 13.29 10.00
CA LEU A 139 -10.06 14.21 10.74
C LEU A 139 -10.86 13.46 11.80
N SER A 140 -11.39 12.26 11.48
CA SER A 140 -12.07 11.40 12.44
C SER A 140 -11.12 10.97 13.57
N ALA A 141 -9.88 10.60 13.25
CA ALA A 141 -8.86 10.22 14.23
C ALA A 141 -8.53 11.38 15.19
N VAL A 142 -8.30 12.57 14.65
CA VAL A 142 -8.02 13.79 15.43
C VAL A 142 -9.24 14.17 16.28
N ALA A 143 -10.44 14.16 15.69
CA ALA A 143 -11.67 14.49 16.42
C ALA A 143 -11.96 13.50 17.57
N GLY A 144 -11.72 12.20 17.36
CA GLY A 144 -11.85 11.21 18.41
C GLY A 144 -10.83 11.41 19.52
N TYR A 145 -9.54 11.61 19.19
CA TYR A 145 -8.49 11.76 20.18
C TYR A 145 -8.68 12.98 21.09
N PHE A 146 -9.15 14.09 20.54
CA PHE A 146 -9.43 15.33 21.31
C PHE A 146 -10.88 15.41 21.82
N HIS A 147 -11.63 14.30 21.80
CA HIS A 147 -13.02 14.21 22.32
C HIS A 147 -13.97 15.26 21.72
N LEU A 148 -13.76 15.62 20.44
CA LEU A 148 -14.58 16.63 19.74
C LEU A 148 -15.95 16.08 19.30
N VAL A 149 -16.14 14.76 19.31
CA VAL A 149 -17.39 14.09 18.93
C VAL A 149 -18.01 13.48 20.18
N PRO A 150 -19.13 13.99 20.70
CA PRO A 150 -19.79 13.42 21.86
C PRO A 150 -20.17 11.95 21.62
N GLY A 151 -19.74 11.04 22.52
CA GLY A 151 -19.97 9.60 22.40
C GLY A 151 -19.17 8.90 21.30
N GLY A 152 -18.20 9.58 20.69
CA GLY A 152 -17.36 9.02 19.62
C GLY A 152 -16.10 8.30 20.11
N ASP A 153 -15.80 8.35 21.39
CA ASP A 153 -14.53 7.84 21.94
C ASP A 153 -14.34 6.35 21.64
N ASP A 154 -15.32 5.52 21.94
CA ASP A 154 -15.26 4.07 21.70
C ASP A 154 -15.20 3.70 20.21
N LEU A 155 -15.66 4.58 19.33
CA LEU A 155 -15.62 4.34 17.89
C LEU A 155 -14.33 4.83 17.24
N LEU A 156 -13.77 5.95 17.70
CA LEU A 156 -12.68 6.66 17.03
C LEU A 156 -11.32 6.49 17.71
N THR A 157 -11.31 5.92 18.93
CA THR A 157 -10.08 5.61 19.68
C THR A 157 -10.02 4.15 20.10
N LEU A 158 -8.86 3.68 20.43
CA LEU A 158 -8.61 2.35 20.99
C LEU A 158 -7.40 2.42 21.94
N TYR A 159 -7.59 2.06 23.21
CA TYR A 159 -6.54 2.13 24.25
C TYR A 159 -5.88 3.53 24.33
N GLY A 160 -6.69 4.59 24.28
CA GLY A 160 -6.20 5.98 24.31
C GLY A 160 -5.46 6.44 23.03
N ARG A 161 -5.50 5.66 21.95
CA ARG A 161 -4.84 5.93 20.68
C ARG A 161 -5.88 6.25 19.61
N ALA A 162 -5.57 7.19 18.70
CA ALA A 162 -6.45 7.51 17.58
C ALA A 162 -6.50 6.33 16.58
N ARG A 163 -7.70 5.83 16.28
CA ARG A 163 -7.94 4.83 15.22
C ARG A 163 -8.81 5.35 14.09
N GLY A 164 -9.52 6.46 14.30
CA GLY A 164 -10.40 7.07 13.30
C GLY A 164 -11.42 6.07 12.73
N THR A 165 -11.43 5.92 11.43
CA THR A 165 -12.32 5.01 10.70
C THR A 165 -11.76 3.59 10.53
N PHE A 166 -10.76 3.20 11.32
CA PHE A 166 -10.12 1.89 11.30
C PHE A 166 -10.39 1.10 12.57
N LYS A 167 -10.22 -0.22 12.51
CA LYS A 167 -10.32 -1.10 13.70
C LYS A 167 -9.10 -0.96 14.62
N ASP A 168 -7.92 -0.70 14.04
CA ASP A 168 -6.64 -0.66 14.74
C ASP A 168 -5.83 0.59 14.40
N PRO A 169 -5.24 1.28 15.42
CA PRO A 169 -4.39 2.46 15.22
C PRO A 169 -3.15 2.20 14.34
N ASN A 170 -2.56 1.00 14.39
CA ASN A 170 -1.38 0.70 13.58
C ASN A 170 -1.76 0.66 12.10
N VAL A 171 -2.91 0.06 11.79
CA VAL A 171 -3.42 -0.02 10.39
C VAL A 171 -3.79 1.37 9.88
N LEU A 172 -4.41 2.22 10.71
CA LEU A 172 -4.65 3.64 10.35
C LEU A 172 -3.34 4.33 9.99
N GLY A 173 -2.34 4.24 10.89
CA GLY A 173 -1.05 4.90 10.69
C GLY A 173 -0.37 4.46 9.40
N ALA A 174 -0.31 3.17 9.13
CA ALA A 174 0.28 2.59 7.93
C ALA A 174 -0.48 2.98 6.65
N PHE A 175 -1.81 2.96 6.67
CA PHE A 175 -2.64 3.40 5.54
C PHE A 175 -2.38 4.85 5.16
N LEU A 176 -2.24 5.73 6.15
CA LEU A 176 -2.06 7.17 5.92
C LEU A 176 -0.70 7.51 5.28
N ILE A 177 0.30 6.64 5.32
CA ILE A 177 1.62 6.91 4.74
C ILE A 177 1.52 7.19 3.24
N LEU A 178 0.87 6.33 2.46
CA LEU A 178 0.77 6.52 1.00
C LEU A 178 0.11 7.84 0.59
N PRO A 179 -1.08 8.22 1.09
CA PRO A 179 -1.68 9.50 0.76
C PRO A 179 -0.88 10.71 1.31
N ALA A 180 -0.21 10.57 2.46
CA ALA A 180 0.70 11.60 2.97
C ALA A 180 1.89 11.82 2.03
N LEU A 181 2.49 10.75 1.49
CA LEU A 181 3.56 10.85 0.49
C LEU A 181 3.09 11.53 -0.80
N PHE A 182 1.86 11.28 -1.26
CA PHE A 182 1.29 12.01 -2.39
C PHE A 182 1.14 13.51 -2.09
N ALA A 183 0.71 13.87 -0.88
CA ALA A 183 0.64 15.26 -0.46
C ALA A 183 2.04 15.90 -0.40
N LEU A 184 3.02 15.23 0.22
CA LEU A 184 4.40 15.69 0.31
C LEU A 184 5.04 15.86 -1.08
N GLN A 185 4.84 14.89 -1.99
CA GLN A 185 5.30 14.97 -3.36
C GLN A 185 4.76 16.22 -4.08
N SER A 186 3.48 16.53 -3.87
CA SER A 186 2.87 17.75 -4.42
C SER A 186 3.43 19.01 -3.80
N VAL A 187 3.70 19.04 -2.49
CA VAL A 187 4.36 20.17 -1.79
C VAL A 187 5.70 20.51 -2.43
N VAL A 188 6.53 19.50 -2.68
CA VAL A 188 7.88 19.73 -3.22
C VAL A 188 7.91 19.99 -4.73
N SER A 189 6.87 19.61 -5.47
CA SER A 189 6.86 19.65 -6.94
C SER A 189 5.94 20.70 -7.56
N ASP A 190 4.83 21.07 -6.90
CA ASP A 190 3.79 21.92 -7.48
C ASP A 190 4.03 23.41 -7.18
N LYS A 191 3.30 24.29 -7.90
CA LYS A 191 3.31 25.74 -7.66
C LYS A 191 2.72 26.05 -6.29
N LEU A 192 3.14 27.18 -5.68
CA LEU A 192 2.82 27.59 -4.29
C LEU A 192 1.32 27.49 -3.93
N ALA A 193 0.41 27.92 -4.79
CA ALA A 193 -1.03 27.89 -4.50
C ALA A 193 -1.59 26.46 -4.33
N LYS A 194 -1.07 25.50 -5.11
CA LYS A 194 -1.42 24.08 -4.93
C LYS A 194 -0.66 23.45 -3.77
N ALA A 195 0.58 23.87 -3.54
CA ALA A 195 1.41 23.41 -2.43
C ALA A 195 0.74 23.68 -1.08
N PHE A 196 0.14 24.86 -0.87
CA PHE A 196 -0.49 25.24 0.41
C PHE A 196 -1.57 24.24 0.86
N ARG A 197 -2.49 23.86 -0.03
CA ARG A 197 -3.54 22.87 0.29
C ARG A 197 -2.93 21.51 0.65
N ASN A 198 -1.87 21.11 -0.04
CA ASN A 198 -1.20 19.84 0.21
C ASN A 198 -0.34 19.88 1.49
N VAL A 199 0.18 21.04 1.89
CA VAL A 199 0.82 21.23 3.21
C VAL A 199 -0.19 20.97 4.34
N ILE A 200 -1.39 21.55 4.24
CA ILE A 200 -2.45 21.31 5.23
C ILE A 200 -2.83 19.83 5.27
N ALA A 201 -3.05 19.19 4.11
CA ALA A 201 -3.39 17.78 4.03
C ALA A 201 -2.29 16.89 4.61
N PHE A 202 -1.03 17.16 4.27
CA PHE A 202 0.13 16.45 4.84
C PHE A 202 0.21 16.63 6.36
N GLY A 203 0.01 17.85 6.86
CA GLY A 203 0.02 18.17 8.29
C GLY A 203 -1.06 17.42 9.07
N ILE A 204 -2.31 17.40 8.56
CA ILE A 204 -3.44 16.70 9.20
C ILE A 204 -3.19 15.17 9.20
N MET A 205 -2.73 14.60 8.08
CA MET A 205 -2.40 13.16 8.02
C MET A 205 -1.22 12.81 8.94
N SER A 206 -0.19 13.65 8.98
CA SER A 206 0.95 13.47 9.90
C SER A 206 0.52 13.56 11.37
N LEU A 207 -0.36 14.50 11.70
CA LEU A 207 -0.95 14.61 13.03
C LEU A 207 -1.70 13.32 13.41
N ALA A 208 -2.55 12.79 12.52
CA ALA A 208 -3.27 11.55 12.77
C ALA A 208 -2.31 10.35 12.94
N ILE A 209 -1.23 10.27 12.14
CA ILE A 209 -0.19 9.24 12.29
C ILE A 209 0.51 9.36 13.65
N LEU A 210 0.81 10.56 14.11
CA LEU A 210 1.42 10.78 15.43
C LEU A 210 0.47 10.34 16.55
N LEU A 211 -0.81 10.72 16.49
CA LEU A 211 -1.85 10.38 17.47
C LEU A 211 -2.27 8.91 17.42
N ALA A 212 -1.93 8.16 16.36
CA ALA A 212 -2.09 6.72 16.33
C ALA A 212 -1.08 6.00 17.25
N PHE A 213 -0.04 6.67 17.75
CA PHE A 213 0.98 6.14 18.65
C PHE A 213 1.54 4.77 18.19
N SER A 214 1.79 4.65 16.90
CA SER A 214 2.41 3.49 16.26
C SER A 214 3.86 3.79 15.89
N ARG A 215 4.81 3.13 16.58
CA ARG A 215 6.25 3.29 16.27
C ARG A 215 6.58 2.96 14.82
N ALA A 216 5.96 1.88 14.30
CA ALA A 216 6.13 1.47 12.92
C ALA A 216 5.62 2.53 11.94
N ALA A 217 4.44 3.13 12.18
CA ALA A 217 3.91 4.19 11.35
C ALA A 217 4.74 5.50 11.43
N TRP A 218 5.26 5.85 12.62
CA TRP A 218 6.14 7.01 12.78
C TRP A 218 7.44 6.83 11.99
N GLY A 219 8.12 5.69 12.20
CA GLY A 219 9.33 5.33 11.46
C GLY A 219 9.05 5.18 9.97
N GLY A 220 7.94 4.55 9.62
CA GLY A 220 7.45 4.38 8.26
C GLY A 220 7.29 5.72 7.53
N LEU A 221 6.59 6.71 8.13
CA LEU A 221 6.43 8.04 7.52
C LEU A 221 7.79 8.72 7.27
N VAL A 222 8.69 8.70 8.26
CA VAL A 222 10.01 9.34 8.13
C VAL A 222 10.86 8.65 7.07
N LEU A 223 11.00 7.32 7.16
CA LEU A 223 11.86 6.55 6.26
C LEU A 223 11.35 6.56 4.81
N THR A 224 10.03 6.39 4.61
CA THR A 224 9.46 6.41 3.25
C THR A 224 9.47 7.81 2.64
N SER A 225 9.28 8.87 3.45
CA SER A 225 9.43 10.26 3.00
C SER A 225 10.86 10.55 2.56
N ALA A 226 11.84 10.19 3.38
CA ALA A 226 13.25 10.37 3.07
C ALA A 226 13.64 9.58 1.81
N PHE A 227 13.20 8.32 1.69
CA PHE A 227 13.46 7.48 0.53
C PHE A 227 12.83 8.06 -0.74
N MET A 228 11.55 8.47 -0.69
CA MET A 228 10.86 9.11 -1.82
C MET A 228 11.59 10.38 -2.26
N LEU A 229 11.94 11.26 -1.31
CA LEU A 229 12.65 12.51 -1.62
C LEU A 229 14.02 12.25 -2.23
N ALA A 230 14.77 11.25 -1.72
CA ALA A 230 16.03 10.82 -2.32
C ALA A 230 15.84 10.35 -3.75
N LEU A 231 14.86 9.50 -4.03
CA LEU A 231 14.55 9.07 -5.40
C LEU A 231 14.15 10.24 -6.30
N MET A 232 13.37 11.20 -5.79
CA MET A 232 13.01 12.40 -6.54
C MET A 232 14.21 13.29 -6.85
N VAL A 233 15.17 13.44 -5.93
CA VAL A 233 16.43 14.16 -6.18
C VAL A 233 17.26 13.44 -7.24
N LEU A 234 17.42 12.11 -7.13
CA LEU A 234 18.19 11.29 -8.08
C LEU A 234 17.61 11.33 -9.49
N THR A 235 16.28 11.38 -9.62
CA THR A 235 15.59 11.40 -10.92
C THR A 235 15.36 12.81 -11.48
N SER A 236 15.68 13.85 -10.71
CA SER A 236 15.52 15.27 -11.11
C SER A 236 16.42 15.64 -12.27
N ARG A 237 15.88 16.42 -13.22
CA ARG A 237 16.58 16.83 -14.45
C ARG A 237 17.46 18.06 -14.27
N THR A 238 17.12 18.95 -13.34
CA THR A 238 17.79 20.23 -13.15
C THR A 238 18.23 20.43 -11.71
N ASN A 239 19.31 21.20 -11.50
CA ASN A 239 19.75 21.56 -10.17
C ASN A 239 18.71 22.38 -9.40
N ALA A 240 17.95 23.24 -10.10
CA ALA A 240 16.87 24.01 -9.50
C ALA A 240 15.77 23.10 -8.90
N GLN A 241 15.42 21.99 -9.60
CA GLN A 241 14.49 21.00 -9.05
C GLN A 241 15.07 20.31 -7.82
N ARG A 242 16.33 19.89 -7.86
CA ARG A 242 17.04 19.25 -6.72
C ARG A 242 17.06 20.18 -5.51
N SER A 243 17.52 21.42 -5.69
CA SER A 243 17.58 22.41 -4.60
C SER A 243 16.20 22.67 -4.01
N ARG A 244 15.17 22.81 -4.85
CA ARG A 244 13.79 22.98 -4.38
C ARG A 244 13.32 21.79 -3.52
N ILE A 245 13.56 20.55 -3.95
CA ILE A 245 13.17 19.35 -3.19
C ILE A 245 13.88 19.35 -1.84
N VAL A 246 15.18 19.62 -1.80
CA VAL A 246 15.96 19.65 -0.56
C VAL A 246 15.46 20.74 0.39
N VAL A 247 15.26 21.97 -0.10
CA VAL A 247 14.76 23.09 0.72
C VAL A 247 13.37 22.76 1.28
N MET A 248 12.45 22.27 0.45
CA MET A 248 11.10 21.93 0.90
C MET A 248 11.10 20.73 1.85
N ALA A 249 12.02 19.78 1.69
CA ALA A 249 12.19 18.68 2.63
C ALA A 249 12.65 19.17 4.00
N ILE A 250 13.60 20.12 4.05
CA ILE A 250 14.04 20.75 5.30
C ILE A 250 12.88 21.51 5.95
N VAL A 251 12.12 22.29 5.18
CA VAL A 251 10.93 23.00 5.69
C VAL A 251 9.91 22.02 6.27
N ALA A 252 9.61 20.95 5.56
CA ALA A 252 8.68 19.92 6.03
C ALA A 252 9.18 19.24 7.32
N ALA A 253 10.48 18.95 7.43
CA ALA A 253 11.07 18.40 8.63
C ALA A 253 10.99 19.37 9.82
N VAL A 254 11.27 20.66 9.62
CA VAL A 254 11.16 21.69 10.66
C VAL A 254 9.71 21.83 11.12
N LEU A 255 8.74 21.85 10.21
CA LEU A 255 7.32 21.91 10.55
C LEU A 255 6.87 20.63 11.28
N GLY A 256 7.38 19.46 10.90
CA GLY A 256 7.12 18.20 11.61
C GLY A 256 7.64 18.21 13.03
N LEU A 257 8.87 18.71 13.24
CA LEU A 257 9.45 18.88 14.58
C LEU A 257 8.66 19.90 15.41
N ALA A 258 8.23 21.00 14.82
CA ALA A 258 7.38 21.99 15.49
C ALA A 258 6.03 21.37 15.89
N LEU A 259 5.42 20.56 15.03
CA LEU A 259 4.19 19.83 15.34
C LEU A 259 4.39 18.88 16.54
N ILE A 260 5.47 18.12 16.55
CA ILE A 260 5.82 17.22 17.66
C ILE A 260 6.00 18.05 18.95
N ALA A 261 6.72 19.18 18.89
CA ALA A 261 6.93 20.04 20.05
C ALA A 261 5.60 20.59 20.62
N VAL A 262 4.67 20.99 19.74
CA VAL A 262 3.33 21.40 20.16
C VAL A 262 2.56 20.24 20.79
N LEU A 263 2.60 19.03 20.23
CA LEU A 263 1.92 17.87 20.81
C LEU A 263 2.48 17.50 22.18
N LEU A 264 3.78 17.60 22.36
CA LEU A 264 4.44 17.31 23.63
C LEU A 264 4.21 18.38 24.72
N SER A 265 3.59 19.51 24.37
CA SER A 265 3.16 20.50 25.37
C SER A 265 1.85 20.10 26.11
N PHE A 266 1.14 19.07 25.62
CA PHE A 266 -0.02 18.49 26.29
C PHE A 266 0.41 17.29 27.13
N ASP A 267 0.22 17.33 28.45
CA ASP A 267 0.71 16.31 29.37
C ASP A 267 0.28 14.89 29.01
N SER A 268 -1.00 14.69 28.68
CA SER A 268 -1.54 13.38 28.29
C SER A 268 -0.87 12.81 27.03
N THR A 269 -0.60 13.68 26.04
CA THR A 269 0.07 13.29 24.79
C THR A 269 1.55 13.00 25.03
N ALA A 270 2.21 13.82 25.85
CA ALA A 270 3.61 13.64 26.23
C ALA A 270 3.84 12.33 26.98
N GLU A 271 2.96 11.98 27.90
CA GLU A 271 3.04 10.72 28.66
C GLU A 271 2.85 9.50 27.75
N MET A 272 1.83 9.52 26.89
CA MET A 272 1.60 8.46 25.90
C MET A 272 2.78 8.33 24.93
N PHE A 273 3.33 9.46 24.48
CA PHE A 273 4.50 9.49 23.58
C PHE A 273 5.72 8.88 24.27
N LYS A 274 6.00 9.25 25.53
CA LYS A 274 7.10 8.70 26.31
C LYS A 274 6.97 7.20 26.49
N GLN A 275 5.77 6.72 26.83
CA GLN A 275 5.48 5.30 26.97
C GLN A 275 5.72 4.53 25.67
N ARG A 276 5.27 5.08 24.54
CA ARG A 276 5.35 4.41 23.23
C ARG A 276 6.69 4.58 22.53
N ALA A 277 7.44 5.66 22.78
CA ALA A 277 8.77 5.88 22.21
C ALA A 277 9.87 5.04 22.88
N SER A 278 9.62 4.44 24.04
CA SER A 278 10.57 3.51 24.67
C SER A 278 10.85 2.32 23.76
N PHE A 279 12.13 1.99 23.61
CA PHE A 279 12.57 0.78 22.91
C PHE A 279 12.39 -0.49 23.74
N ASP A 280 12.40 -0.36 25.07
CA ASP A 280 12.20 -1.47 26.00
C ASP A 280 10.69 -1.69 26.20
N GLN A 281 10.17 -2.69 25.54
CA GLN A 281 8.77 -3.11 25.69
C GLN A 281 8.74 -4.58 26.10
N SER A 282 8.05 -4.88 27.16
CA SER A 282 7.96 -6.24 27.73
C SER A 282 7.44 -7.28 26.73
N TYR A 283 6.64 -6.86 25.74
CA TYR A 283 6.12 -7.74 24.70
C TYR A 283 7.11 -7.98 23.53
N ASP A 284 8.21 -7.22 23.45
CA ASP A 284 9.26 -7.41 22.43
C ASP A 284 10.38 -8.33 22.95
N GLU A 285 10.56 -8.45 24.30
CA GLU A 285 11.70 -9.09 24.93
C GLU A 285 11.42 -10.53 25.41
N GLY A 286 12.52 -11.26 25.63
CA GLY A 286 12.49 -12.62 26.15
C GLY A 286 12.17 -13.69 25.10
N ARG A 287 12.21 -14.97 25.54
CA ARG A 287 12.04 -16.13 24.67
C ARG A 287 10.68 -16.15 23.93
N PHE A 288 9.63 -15.66 24.58
CA PHE A 288 8.28 -15.58 24.04
C PHE A 288 7.85 -14.15 23.68
N GLY A 289 8.76 -13.18 23.76
CA GLY A 289 8.56 -11.86 23.17
C GLY A 289 8.55 -11.92 21.64
N ARG A 290 8.22 -10.82 20.99
CA ARG A 290 8.05 -10.77 19.52
C ARG A 290 9.22 -11.41 18.78
N PHE A 291 10.45 -10.97 19.05
CA PHE A 291 11.63 -11.47 18.33
C PHE A 291 11.99 -12.91 18.70
N GLY A 292 11.78 -13.33 19.95
CA GLY A 292 11.95 -14.72 20.37
C GLY A 292 10.98 -15.66 19.63
N ARG A 293 9.71 -15.26 19.50
CA ARG A 293 8.71 -16.00 18.71
C ARG A 293 9.06 -16.10 17.23
N HIS A 294 9.69 -15.07 16.65
CA HIS A 294 10.16 -15.13 15.26
C HIS A 294 11.19 -16.23 15.06
N ILE A 295 12.14 -16.37 15.99
CA ILE A 295 13.16 -17.42 15.92
C ILE A 295 12.53 -18.79 16.10
N LEU A 296 11.76 -18.99 17.18
CA LEU A 296 11.10 -20.27 17.46
C LEU A 296 10.10 -20.67 16.38
N GLY A 297 9.34 -19.71 15.84
CA GLY A 297 8.43 -19.95 14.72
C GLY A 297 9.16 -20.30 13.42
N ALA A 298 10.31 -19.67 13.15
CA ALA A 298 11.13 -20.00 11.98
C ALA A 298 11.73 -21.41 12.09
N GLU A 299 12.22 -21.81 13.27
CA GLU A 299 12.67 -23.19 13.54
C GLU A 299 11.50 -24.17 13.32
N MET A 300 10.34 -23.89 13.88
CA MET A 300 9.14 -24.73 13.73
C MET A 300 8.70 -24.85 12.26
N ALA A 301 8.81 -23.78 11.46
CA ALA A 301 8.42 -23.75 10.05
C ALA A 301 9.26 -24.72 9.19
N LEU A 302 10.51 -25.02 9.58
CA LEU A 302 11.37 -25.95 8.84
C LEU A 302 10.83 -27.40 8.88
N ASP A 303 10.14 -27.77 9.94
CA ASP A 303 9.58 -29.11 10.15
C ASP A 303 8.13 -29.23 9.64
N LEU A 304 7.53 -28.14 9.17
CA LEU A 304 6.12 -28.07 8.82
C LEU A 304 5.90 -27.70 7.34
N PRO A 305 6.11 -28.64 6.39
CA PRO A 305 5.97 -28.35 4.96
C PRO A 305 4.56 -27.88 4.54
N PHE A 306 3.53 -28.25 5.29
CA PHE A 306 2.15 -27.80 5.08
C PHE A 306 1.71 -26.67 6.02
N GLY A 307 2.59 -26.21 6.93
CA GLY A 307 2.26 -25.22 7.94
C GLY A 307 1.34 -25.75 9.04
N ILE A 308 0.83 -24.83 9.87
CA ILE A 308 -0.15 -25.14 10.94
C ILE A 308 -1.56 -24.65 10.57
N GLY A 309 -1.68 -23.90 9.48
CA GLY A 309 -2.91 -23.26 9.02
C GLY A 309 -3.09 -21.83 9.53
N PRO A 310 -3.92 -21.05 8.82
CA PRO A 310 -4.20 -19.68 9.17
C PRO A 310 -4.78 -19.54 10.59
N LEU A 311 -4.40 -18.48 11.27
CA LEU A 311 -4.90 -18.12 12.62
C LEU A 311 -4.59 -19.18 13.71
N GLN A 312 -3.60 -20.07 13.50
CA GLN A 312 -3.29 -21.12 14.49
C GLN A 312 -2.04 -20.83 15.33
N PHE A 313 -1.28 -19.79 15.03
CA PHE A 313 0.00 -19.51 15.68
C PHE A 313 -0.16 -19.28 17.20
N HIS A 314 -1.23 -18.62 17.63
CA HIS A 314 -1.57 -18.38 19.02
C HIS A 314 -1.81 -19.67 19.85
N ARG A 315 -1.97 -20.83 19.21
CA ARG A 315 -2.05 -22.13 19.93
C ARG A 315 -0.69 -22.62 20.44
N TYR A 316 0.39 -22.10 19.84
CA TYR A 316 1.77 -22.48 20.18
C TYR A 316 2.49 -21.37 20.93
N PHE A 317 2.09 -20.11 20.72
CA PHE A 317 2.73 -18.93 21.26
C PHE A 317 1.69 -17.96 21.85
N PRO A 318 2.08 -17.09 22.81
CA PRO A 318 1.13 -16.17 23.48
C PRO A 318 0.41 -15.17 22.57
N GLU A 319 1.03 -14.79 21.44
CA GLU A 319 0.50 -13.84 20.46
C GLU A 319 0.82 -14.32 19.03
N ASP A 320 0.20 -13.67 18.05
CA ASP A 320 0.43 -13.94 16.62
C ASP A 320 1.87 -13.63 16.16
N THR A 321 2.16 -14.01 14.91
CA THR A 321 3.50 -13.92 14.32
C THR A 321 4.07 -12.51 14.33
N HIS A 322 3.25 -11.48 14.09
CA HIS A 322 3.69 -10.11 13.85
C HIS A 322 4.87 -10.02 12.86
N ASN A 323 4.83 -10.89 11.85
CA ASN A 323 5.79 -10.96 10.76
C ASN A 323 5.14 -11.68 9.58
N SER A 324 4.79 -10.93 8.53
CA SER A 324 4.06 -11.48 7.37
C SER A 324 4.82 -12.59 6.64
N TYR A 325 6.15 -12.55 6.65
CA TYR A 325 6.97 -13.59 6.00
C TYR A 325 6.87 -14.90 6.78
N LEU A 326 7.02 -14.84 8.10
CA LEU A 326 6.84 -16.00 8.97
C LEU A 326 5.39 -16.49 8.91
N ASN A 327 4.41 -15.56 8.93
CA ASN A 327 2.99 -15.91 8.83
C ASN A 327 2.69 -16.69 7.54
N ALA A 328 3.32 -16.35 6.42
CA ALA A 328 3.14 -17.08 5.17
C ALA A 328 3.61 -18.54 5.27
N PHE A 329 4.73 -18.82 5.99
CA PHE A 329 5.18 -20.18 6.27
C PHE A 329 4.24 -20.91 7.23
N MET A 330 3.84 -20.26 8.32
CA MET A 330 3.00 -20.90 9.34
C MET A 330 1.59 -21.16 8.83
N SER A 331 1.01 -20.23 8.08
CA SER A 331 -0.37 -20.31 7.57
C SER A 331 -0.54 -21.13 6.30
N GLY A 332 0.52 -21.34 5.49
CA GLY A 332 0.41 -22.00 4.18
C GLY A 332 1.58 -22.92 3.83
N GLY A 333 2.42 -23.25 4.83
CA GLY A 333 3.57 -24.12 4.66
C GLY A 333 4.64 -23.53 3.74
N TRP A 334 5.49 -24.38 3.23
CA TRP A 334 6.63 -23.96 2.40
C TRP A 334 6.19 -23.33 1.08
N LEU A 335 5.07 -23.79 0.51
CA LEU A 335 4.58 -23.23 -0.76
C LEU A 335 4.26 -21.75 -0.61
N SER A 336 3.41 -21.36 0.35
CA SER A 336 3.09 -19.96 0.62
C SER A 336 4.29 -19.20 1.18
N GLY A 337 5.06 -19.84 2.08
CA GLY A 337 6.23 -19.27 2.71
C GLY A 337 7.33 -18.86 1.72
N VAL A 338 7.47 -19.56 0.60
CA VAL A 338 8.40 -19.20 -0.48
C VAL A 338 7.75 -18.21 -1.46
N CYS A 339 6.48 -18.44 -1.84
CA CYS A 339 5.81 -17.62 -2.84
C CYS A 339 5.59 -16.17 -2.36
N TYR A 340 5.26 -15.96 -1.09
CA TYR A 340 5.01 -14.61 -0.56
C TYR A 340 6.27 -13.72 -0.61
N PRO A 341 7.40 -14.09 0.01
CA PRO A 341 8.62 -13.29 -0.10
C PRO A 341 9.12 -13.20 -1.55
N ALA A 342 9.01 -14.25 -2.36
CA ALA A 342 9.39 -14.22 -3.77
C ALA A 342 8.58 -13.16 -4.54
N LEU A 343 7.26 -13.09 -4.35
CA LEU A 343 6.37 -12.10 -4.95
C LEU A 343 6.77 -10.67 -4.51
N VAL A 344 6.93 -10.47 -3.20
CA VAL A 344 7.23 -9.17 -2.61
C VAL A 344 8.59 -8.65 -3.08
N PHE A 345 9.66 -9.45 -2.91
CA PHE A 345 11.01 -9.03 -3.29
C PHE A 345 11.21 -8.93 -4.81
N THR A 346 10.55 -9.76 -5.61
CA THR A 346 10.54 -9.58 -7.06
C THR A 346 9.93 -8.23 -7.43
N THR A 347 8.83 -7.84 -6.77
CA THR A 347 8.20 -6.52 -6.99
C THR A 347 9.15 -5.37 -6.60
N VAL A 348 9.86 -5.49 -5.49
CA VAL A 348 10.89 -4.51 -5.07
C VAL A 348 12.02 -4.41 -6.09
N ILE A 349 12.58 -5.55 -6.52
CA ILE A 349 13.67 -5.60 -7.50
C ILE A 349 13.24 -4.99 -8.84
N MET A 350 12.07 -5.36 -9.33
CA MET A 350 11.49 -4.76 -10.54
C MET A 350 11.27 -3.27 -10.35
N GLY A 351 10.83 -2.87 -9.16
CA GLY A 351 10.64 -1.48 -8.77
C GLY A 351 11.93 -0.66 -8.92
N PHE A 352 13.03 -1.13 -8.35
CA PHE A 352 14.34 -0.47 -8.48
C PHE A 352 14.80 -0.34 -9.94
N ARG A 353 14.59 -1.35 -10.77
CA ARG A 353 14.96 -1.32 -12.20
C ARG A 353 14.20 -0.28 -13.02
N HIS A 354 13.05 0.19 -12.52
CA HIS A 354 12.17 1.13 -13.23
C HIS A 354 12.23 2.57 -12.70
N ILE A 355 13.01 2.89 -11.68
CA ILE A 355 13.12 4.23 -11.08
C ILE A 355 13.46 5.30 -12.12
N PHE A 356 14.41 5.01 -13.00
CA PHE A 356 14.89 5.95 -14.01
C PHE A 356 14.11 5.92 -15.33
N VAL A 357 13.07 5.08 -15.43
CA VAL A 357 12.24 5.01 -16.62
C VAL A 357 11.38 6.26 -16.70
N ARG A 358 11.55 7.00 -17.79
CA ARG A 358 10.83 8.26 -18.03
C ARG A 358 9.48 7.99 -18.66
N VAL A 359 8.43 8.17 -17.87
CA VAL A 359 7.03 8.02 -18.26
C VAL A 359 6.21 9.16 -17.63
N PRO A 360 5.04 9.50 -18.19
CA PRO A 360 4.20 10.58 -17.64
C PRO A 360 3.82 10.39 -16.17
N TRP A 361 3.72 9.15 -15.69
CA TRP A 361 3.35 8.79 -14.32
C TRP A 361 4.56 8.52 -13.40
N GLN A 362 5.81 8.85 -13.82
CA GLN A 362 7.01 8.58 -13.03
C GLN A 362 6.91 9.12 -11.58
N ARG A 363 6.33 10.32 -11.38
CA ARG A 363 6.19 10.89 -10.04
C ARG A 363 5.28 10.04 -9.14
N ALA A 364 4.12 9.62 -9.65
CA ALA A 364 3.22 8.72 -8.91
C ALA A 364 3.88 7.36 -8.65
N TYR A 365 4.65 6.86 -9.61
CA TYR A 365 5.45 5.65 -9.46
C TYR A 365 6.42 5.72 -8.28
N LEU A 366 7.20 6.80 -8.16
CA LEU A 366 8.16 6.97 -7.05
C LEU A 366 7.46 7.02 -5.69
N VAL A 367 6.27 7.65 -5.61
CA VAL A 367 5.45 7.70 -4.38
C VAL A 367 4.99 6.30 -3.99
N ILE A 368 4.33 5.59 -4.91
CA ILE A 368 3.78 4.24 -4.64
C ILE A 368 4.91 3.26 -4.33
N PHE A 369 6.02 3.32 -5.07
CA PHE A 369 7.18 2.47 -4.82
C PHE A 369 7.78 2.72 -3.43
N SER A 370 7.91 3.98 -3.01
CA SER A 370 8.46 4.30 -1.69
C SER A 370 7.55 3.82 -0.56
N ALA A 371 6.23 4.02 -0.68
CA ALA A 371 5.27 3.49 0.28
C ALA A 371 5.31 1.96 0.32
N PHE A 372 5.36 1.30 -0.84
CA PHE A 372 5.43 -0.15 -0.94
C PHE A 372 6.68 -0.70 -0.25
N VAL A 373 7.87 -0.14 -0.53
CA VAL A 373 9.13 -0.54 0.13
C VAL A 373 9.05 -0.34 1.64
N GLY A 374 8.44 0.76 2.11
CA GLY A 374 8.22 0.97 3.54
C GLY A 374 7.36 -0.11 4.18
N THR A 375 6.22 -0.46 3.55
CA THR A 375 5.34 -1.53 4.05
C THR A 375 6.02 -2.90 3.98
N VAL A 376 6.87 -3.16 2.96
CA VAL A 376 7.71 -4.37 2.89
C VAL A 376 8.66 -4.46 4.09
N GLY A 377 9.26 -3.34 4.50
CA GLY A 377 10.05 -3.29 5.73
C GLY A 377 9.22 -3.49 7.00
N GLU A 378 8.04 -2.88 7.06
CA GLU A 378 7.10 -3.01 8.18
C GLU A 378 6.61 -4.46 8.36
N SER A 379 6.49 -5.22 7.26
CA SER A 379 6.09 -6.64 7.24
C SER A 379 7.00 -7.58 8.06
N PHE A 380 8.21 -7.14 8.45
CA PHE A 380 9.08 -7.88 9.35
C PHE A 380 8.68 -7.78 10.82
N VAL A 381 7.84 -6.82 11.20
CA VAL A 381 7.48 -6.53 12.59
C VAL A 381 5.99 -6.44 12.86
N ILE A 382 5.16 -6.58 11.80
CA ILE A 382 3.70 -6.64 11.88
C ILE A 382 3.13 -7.45 10.71
N ASP A 383 1.94 -8.01 10.87
CA ASP A 383 1.26 -8.77 9.82
C ASP A 383 0.56 -7.79 8.85
N THR A 384 1.14 -7.62 7.66
CA THR A 384 0.64 -6.72 6.59
C THR A 384 -0.06 -7.47 5.48
N ASP A 385 -0.03 -8.79 5.50
CA ASP A 385 -0.49 -9.71 4.46
C ASP A 385 -2.01 -9.64 4.20
N HIS A 386 -2.79 -9.03 5.10
CA HIS A 386 -4.21 -8.74 4.90
C HIS A 386 -4.52 -7.24 4.82
N TRP A 387 -3.52 -6.41 4.63
CA TRP A 387 -3.73 -4.97 4.44
C TRP A 387 -4.10 -4.65 2.97
N ARG A 388 -5.30 -4.17 2.76
CA ARG A 388 -5.86 -3.82 1.43
C ARG A 388 -4.97 -2.89 0.63
N HIS A 389 -4.40 -1.87 1.26
CA HIS A 389 -3.52 -0.91 0.60
C HIS A 389 -2.17 -1.51 0.19
N PHE A 390 -1.65 -2.53 0.90
CA PHE A 390 -0.44 -3.25 0.49
C PHE A 390 -0.64 -3.95 -0.86
N TRP A 391 -1.75 -4.71 -0.99
CA TRP A 391 -2.08 -5.43 -2.21
C TRP A 391 -2.45 -4.50 -3.37
N MET A 392 -3.10 -3.37 -3.08
CA MET A 392 -3.36 -2.32 -4.05
C MET A 392 -2.05 -1.74 -4.61
N MET A 393 -1.06 -1.42 -3.75
CA MET A 393 0.24 -0.92 -4.16
C MET A 393 1.00 -1.96 -4.99
N LEU A 394 1.01 -3.22 -4.57
CA LEU A 394 1.65 -4.32 -5.30
C LEU A 394 1.08 -4.44 -6.72
N GLY A 395 -0.25 -4.48 -6.85
CA GLY A 395 -0.91 -4.52 -8.16
C GLY A 395 -0.60 -3.30 -9.00
N ALA A 396 -0.68 -2.10 -8.43
CA ALA A 396 -0.36 -0.86 -9.13
C ALA A 396 1.10 -0.83 -9.63
N MET A 397 2.06 -1.35 -8.85
CA MET A 397 3.47 -1.47 -9.27
C MET A 397 3.61 -2.32 -10.53
N TRP A 398 3.01 -3.52 -10.55
CA TRP A 398 3.07 -4.40 -11.71
C TRP A 398 2.39 -3.79 -12.93
N GLY A 399 1.25 -3.13 -12.76
CA GLY A 399 0.54 -2.45 -13.83
C GLY A 399 1.33 -1.28 -14.43
N MET A 400 1.92 -0.43 -13.59
CA MET A 400 2.76 0.69 -14.03
C MET A 400 4.02 0.21 -14.79
N ILE A 401 4.64 -0.89 -14.35
CA ILE A 401 5.79 -1.50 -15.01
C ILE A 401 5.39 -2.06 -16.38
N ALA A 402 4.27 -2.79 -16.45
CA ALA A 402 3.73 -3.30 -17.72
C ALA A 402 3.40 -2.15 -18.71
N ALA A 403 2.82 -1.06 -18.20
CA ALA A 403 2.56 0.13 -18.99
C ALA A 403 3.85 0.79 -19.51
N ALA A 404 4.90 0.85 -18.68
CA ALA A 404 6.17 1.46 -19.06
C ALA A 404 6.88 0.69 -20.18
N GLN A 405 6.79 -0.65 -20.17
CA GLN A 405 7.32 -1.48 -21.27
C GLN A 405 6.59 -1.18 -22.59
N ALA A 406 5.25 -1.12 -22.55
CA ALA A 406 4.46 -0.79 -23.73
C ALA A 406 4.71 0.65 -24.23
N TYR A 407 4.93 1.62 -23.34
CA TYR A 407 5.24 3.00 -23.67
C TYR A 407 6.57 3.12 -24.41
N LYS A 408 7.62 2.45 -23.93
CA LYS A 408 8.94 2.42 -24.59
C LYS A 408 8.90 1.82 -26.00
N VAL A 409 8.15 0.73 -26.19
CA VAL A 409 8.01 0.13 -27.52
C VAL A 409 7.37 1.10 -28.50
N LYS A 410 6.34 1.83 -28.06
CA LYS A 410 5.64 2.83 -28.89
C LYS A 410 6.55 4.01 -29.25
N ASP A 411 7.36 4.50 -28.31
CA ASP A 411 8.29 5.62 -28.54
C ASP A 411 9.38 5.27 -29.56
N ASN A 412 9.87 4.03 -29.53
CA ASN A 412 10.86 3.52 -30.49
C ASN A 412 10.29 3.19 -31.87
N THR A 413 8.97 3.08 -32.04
CA THR A 413 8.32 2.76 -33.31
C THR A 413 7.82 3.98 -34.07
N VAL A 414 7.83 5.18 -33.49
CA VAL A 414 7.58 6.43 -34.18
C VAL A 414 8.87 6.81 -34.92
N PRO A 415 8.89 6.80 -36.30
CA PRO A 415 10.06 7.26 -37.03
C PRO A 415 10.33 8.71 -36.66
N MET A 416 11.63 9.05 -36.42
CA MET A 416 12.04 10.45 -36.38
C MET A 416 11.73 11.06 -37.74
N GLU A 417 10.50 11.58 -37.94
CA GLU A 417 10.21 12.44 -39.09
C GLU A 417 11.06 13.69 -38.95
N SER A 418 12.16 13.63 -39.67
CA SER A 418 12.95 14.70 -40.26
C SER A 418 12.72 16.12 -39.74
N GLU A 419 13.62 16.57 -38.90
CA GLU A 419 14.15 17.92 -39.04
C GLU A 419 14.75 18.05 -40.45
N ARG A 420 13.99 18.56 -41.41
CA ARG A 420 14.47 19.21 -42.60
C ARG A 420 13.79 20.56 -42.74
#